data_84178e524c64db44d07443e9d627470a
#
_entry.id   84178e524c64db44d07443e9d627470a
#
_cell.length_a   1.000
_cell.length_b   1.000
_cell.length_c   1.000
_cell.angle_alpha   90.00
_cell.angle_beta   90.00
_cell.angle_gamma   90.00
#
_symmetry.space_group_name_H-M   'P 1'
#
loop_
_entity.id
_entity.type
_entity.pdbx_description
1 polymer ?
#
loop_
_entity_poly.entity_id
_entity_poly.type
_entity_poly.pdbx_seq_one_letter_code
_entity_poly.pdbx_strand_id
1 'polypeptide(L)'
;KNQTIFLAIDGEHEGKIIDKNIYLKMQDVTKIDKVNDGLVLNTGSPHFVKMVDDINSININQEGSKIRNSSIFKADGINVNFVNDAFEVRTYERGVESETLSCGTGVVATAIAMHYTNFIQEDCVDIKTKGGFLVVSFESKNEIYRNIWLSGEGSMVYSGEFEC
;
A
#
# COMPACT_ATOMS: atom_id res chain seq x y z
N LYS A 1 1.29 17.93 -20.03
CA LYS A 1 2.40 16.94 -19.88
C LYS A 1 1.79 15.72 -19.23
N ASN A 2 2.01 14.56 -19.84
CA ASN A 2 1.48 13.28 -19.33
C ASN A 2 2.49 12.52 -18.45
N GLN A 3 3.63 13.16 -18.12
CA GLN A 3 4.68 12.59 -17.28
C GLN A 3 5.34 13.71 -16.48
N THR A 4 5.70 13.42 -15.23
CA THR A 4 6.40 14.34 -14.34
C THR A 4 7.28 13.58 -13.37
N ILE A 5 8.29 14.27 -12.84
CA ILE A 5 9.08 13.84 -11.68
C ILE A 5 8.82 14.88 -10.59
N PHE A 6 8.60 14.40 -9.36
CA PHE A 6 8.37 15.27 -8.21
C PHE A 6 9.01 14.66 -6.95
N LEU A 7 9.26 15.52 -5.96
CA LEU A 7 9.79 15.11 -4.66
C LEU A 7 8.63 14.99 -3.66
N ALA A 8 8.61 13.88 -2.94
CA ALA A 8 7.78 13.67 -1.76
C ALA A 8 8.68 13.45 -0.52
N ILE A 9 8.08 13.22 0.64
CA ILE A 9 8.82 13.07 1.90
C ILE A 9 9.75 11.84 1.90
N ASP A 10 9.41 10.82 1.14
CA ASP A 10 10.13 9.55 0.99
C ASP A 10 11.09 9.53 -0.23
N GLY A 11 11.20 10.65 -0.98
CA GLY A 11 12.13 10.81 -2.08
C GLY A 11 11.51 11.22 -3.41
N GLU A 12 12.23 10.94 -4.48
CA GLU A 12 11.81 11.25 -5.86
C GLU A 12 10.83 10.20 -6.39
N HIS A 13 9.79 10.68 -7.05
CA HIS A 13 8.77 9.86 -7.70
C HIS A 13 8.59 10.25 -9.16
N GLU A 14 8.38 9.26 -10.00
CA GLU A 14 7.93 9.43 -11.38
C GLU A 14 6.43 9.18 -11.47
N GLY A 15 5.69 10.11 -12.05
CA GLY A 15 4.26 10.00 -12.31
C GLY A 15 3.94 10.06 -13.79
N LYS A 16 3.00 9.22 -14.25
CA LYS A 16 2.50 9.18 -15.63
C LYS A 16 0.98 9.19 -15.63
N ILE A 17 0.40 9.83 -16.64
CA ILE A 17 -1.03 9.75 -16.94
C ILE A 17 -1.17 9.13 -18.34
N ILE A 18 -1.84 8.00 -18.39
CA ILE A 18 -2.15 7.30 -19.65
C ILE A 18 -3.65 7.08 -19.65
N ASP A 19 -4.33 7.72 -20.60
CA ASP A 19 -5.79 7.80 -20.66
C ASP A 19 -6.37 8.38 -19.37
N LYS A 20 -7.09 7.59 -18.59
CA LYS A 20 -7.63 7.99 -17.27
C LYS A 20 -6.84 7.42 -16.08
N ASN A 21 -5.84 6.57 -16.35
CA ASN A 21 -5.06 5.95 -15.31
C ASN A 21 -3.85 6.80 -14.95
N ILE A 22 -3.62 6.92 -13.66
CA ILE A 22 -2.43 7.53 -13.07
C ILE A 22 -1.51 6.40 -12.65
N TYR A 23 -0.25 6.49 -13.07
CA TYR A 23 0.83 5.57 -12.70
C TYR A 23 1.83 6.32 -11.84
N LEU A 24 2.17 5.76 -10.70
CA LEU A 24 3.14 6.29 -9.76
C LEU A 24 4.24 5.28 -9.51
N LYS A 25 5.49 5.66 -9.75
CA LYS A 25 6.64 4.84 -9.42
C LYS A 25 6.89 4.92 -7.92
N MET A 26 6.94 3.75 -7.30
CA MET A 26 7.11 3.60 -5.86
C MET A 26 8.57 3.26 -5.52
N GLN A 27 8.93 3.38 -4.24
CA GLN A 27 10.25 3.03 -3.74
C GLN A 27 10.49 1.51 -3.83
N ASP A 28 11.75 1.11 -4.09
CA ASP A 28 12.15 -0.29 -4.07
C ASP A 28 12.01 -0.90 -2.68
N VAL A 29 11.63 -2.17 -2.61
CA VAL A 29 11.57 -2.93 -1.35
C VAL A 29 12.68 -3.96 -1.32
N THR A 30 13.60 -3.78 -0.38
CA THR A 30 14.80 -4.62 -0.23
C THR A 30 14.80 -5.44 1.06
N LYS A 31 13.82 -5.21 1.94
CA LYS A 31 13.72 -5.88 3.23
C LYS A 31 12.27 -6.17 3.57
N ILE A 32 12.02 -7.42 3.94
CA ILE A 32 10.73 -7.89 4.44
C ILE A 32 11.01 -8.71 5.70
N ASP A 33 10.42 -8.30 6.81
CA ASP A 33 10.58 -8.97 8.10
C ASP A 33 9.28 -9.71 8.46
N LYS A 34 9.41 -10.96 8.94
CA LYS A 34 8.27 -11.66 9.53
C LYS A 34 8.13 -11.28 11.00
N VAL A 35 7.00 -10.73 11.37
CA VAL A 35 6.70 -10.30 12.75
C VAL A 35 5.35 -10.87 13.16
N ASN A 36 5.34 -11.71 14.19
CA ASN A 36 4.16 -12.45 14.64
C ASN A 36 3.51 -13.22 13.47
N ASP A 37 2.25 -12.92 13.17
CA ASP A 37 1.43 -13.52 12.13
C ASP A 37 1.31 -12.63 10.86
N GLY A 38 2.23 -11.72 10.67
CA GLY A 38 2.25 -10.83 9.51
C GLY A 38 3.66 -10.51 9.01
N LEU A 39 3.71 -9.69 7.98
CA LEU A 39 4.93 -9.20 7.34
C LEU A 39 5.07 -7.69 7.56
N VAL A 40 6.30 -7.25 7.77
CA VAL A 40 6.65 -5.83 7.88
C VAL A 40 7.55 -5.45 6.72
N LEU A 41 7.18 -4.42 5.98
CA LEU A 41 7.97 -3.87 4.88
C LEU A 41 7.71 -2.37 4.75
N ASN A 42 8.61 -1.68 4.03
CA ASN A 42 8.52 -0.24 3.80
C ASN A 42 8.41 0.02 2.30
N THR A 43 7.36 0.72 1.89
CA THR A 43 7.05 1.11 0.50
C THR A 43 6.98 2.63 0.33
N GLY A 44 7.77 3.38 1.13
CA GLY A 44 7.71 4.83 1.34
C GLY A 44 7.10 5.17 2.71
N SER A 45 6.42 4.22 3.32
CA SER A 45 5.88 4.23 4.67
C SER A 45 5.93 2.80 5.24
N PRO A 46 6.12 2.62 6.57
CA PRO A 46 6.14 1.28 7.16
C PRO A 46 4.74 0.66 7.21
N HIS A 47 4.65 -0.59 6.79
CA HIS A 47 3.42 -1.38 6.73
C HIS A 47 3.57 -2.73 7.42
N PHE A 48 2.57 -3.10 8.22
CA PHE A 48 2.32 -4.45 8.66
C PHE A 48 1.20 -5.03 7.80
N VAL A 49 1.44 -6.19 7.19
CA VAL A 49 0.46 -6.89 6.33
C VAL A 49 0.11 -8.22 6.96
N LYS A 50 -1.18 -8.44 7.17
CA LYS A 50 -1.74 -9.67 7.73
C LYS A 50 -2.78 -10.27 6.81
N MET A 51 -2.57 -11.55 6.45
CA MET A 51 -3.57 -12.36 5.75
C MET A 51 -4.69 -12.74 6.72
N VAL A 52 -5.93 -12.69 6.24
CA VAL A 52 -7.13 -13.02 7.02
C VAL A 52 -8.14 -13.78 6.15
N ASP A 53 -8.90 -14.69 6.74
CA ASP A 53 -9.87 -15.50 6.00
C ASP A 53 -11.12 -14.68 5.62
N ASP A 54 -11.65 -13.92 6.56
CA ASP A 54 -12.83 -13.06 6.34
C ASP A 54 -12.55 -11.63 6.78
N ILE A 55 -12.26 -10.79 5.81
CA ILE A 55 -11.94 -9.37 6.01
C ILE A 55 -13.15 -8.56 6.51
N ASN A 56 -14.38 -9.02 6.25
CA ASN A 56 -15.60 -8.33 6.64
C ASN A 56 -15.95 -8.54 8.12
N SER A 57 -15.48 -9.63 8.71
CA SER A 57 -15.67 -9.92 10.14
C SER A 57 -14.75 -9.09 11.04
N ILE A 58 -13.74 -8.41 10.48
CA ILE A 58 -12.72 -7.69 11.25
C ILE A 58 -13.17 -6.24 11.54
N ASN A 59 -13.12 -5.86 12.81
CA ASN A 59 -13.17 -4.45 13.19
C ASN A 59 -11.78 -3.83 12.97
N ILE A 60 -11.59 -3.20 11.81
CA ILE A 60 -10.30 -2.64 11.39
C ILE A 60 -9.77 -1.60 12.37
N ASN A 61 -10.65 -0.72 12.89
CA ASN A 61 -10.22 0.30 13.83
C ASN A 61 -9.72 -0.30 15.15
N GLN A 62 -10.39 -1.33 15.65
CA GLN A 62 -10.00 -1.98 16.89
C GLN A 62 -8.71 -2.80 16.71
N GLU A 63 -8.67 -3.69 15.74
CA GLU A 63 -7.52 -4.59 15.54
C GLU A 63 -6.30 -3.83 14.98
N GLY A 64 -6.50 -2.88 14.07
CA GLY A 64 -5.45 -2.02 13.55
C GLY A 64 -4.81 -1.17 14.66
N SER A 65 -5.63 -0.51 15.48
CA SER A 65 -5.16 0.27 16.63
C SER A 65 -4.38 -0.59 17.64
N LYS A 66 -4.86 -1.81 17.92
CA LYS A 66 -4.17 -2.74 18.81
C LYS A 66 -2.78 -3.12 18.30
N ILE A 67 -2.64 -3.42 17.01
CA ILE A 67 -1.34 -3.75 16.39
C ILE A 67 -0.44 -2.51 16.37
N ARG A 68 -0.94 -1.37 15.88
CA ARG A 68 -0.21 -0.10 15.77
C ARG A 68 0.34 0.36 17.13
N ASN A 69 -0.41 0.14 18.21
CA ASN A 69 -0.03 0.55 19.59
C ASN A 69 0.63 -0.58 20.40
N SER A 70 0.93 -1.72 19.78
CA SER A 70 1.67 -2.81 20.45
C SER A 70 3.06 -2.37 20.88
N SER A 71 3.68 -3.11 21.79
CA SER A 71 5.04 -2.83 22.27
C SER A 71 6.08 -2.79 21.14
N ILE A 72 5.81 -3.48 20.03
CA ILE A 72 6.70 -3.54 18.87
C ILE A 72 6.63 -2.24 18.04
N PHE A 73 5.44 -1.69 17.85
CA PHE A 73 5.23 -0.61 16.88
C PHE A 73 4.87 0.75 17.50
N LYS A 74 4.55 0.82 18.80
CA LYS A 74 4.03 2.05 19.42
C LYS A 74 4.95 3.26 19.31
N ALA A 75 6.28 3.05 19.24
CA ALA A 75 7.24 4.16 19.23
C ALA A 75 7.18 4.93 17.92
N ASP A 76 7.28 4.22 16.79
CA ASP A 76 7.36 4.83 15.46
C ASP A 76 6.01 4.79 14.72
N GLY A 77 5.12 3.91 15.16
CA GLY A 77 3.86 3.61 14.53
C GLY A 77 4.02 2.81 13.24
N ILE A 78 2.93 2.19 12.79
CA ILE A 78 2.89 1.41 11.56
C ILE A 78 1.49 1.48 10.95
N ASN A 79 1.40 1.47 9.63
CA ASN A 79 0.14 1.23 8.93
C ASN A 79 -0.18 -0.26 8.99
N VAL A 80 -1.44 -0.62 9.23
CA VAL A 80 -1.86 -2.03 9.35
C VAL A 80 -2.81 -2.37 8.22
N ASN A 81 -2.42 -3.35 7.41
CA ASN A 81 -3.19 -3.81 6.25
C ASN A 81 -3.67 -5.23 6.53
N PHE A 82 -4.97 -5.44 6.40
CA PHE A 82 -5.59 -6.76 6.39
C PHE A 82 -5.97 -7.10 4.95
N VAL A 83 -5.66 -8.30 4.50
CA VAL A 83 -5.94 -8.75 3.15
C VAL A 83 -6.48 -10.17 3.17
N ASN A 84 -7.46 -10.47 2.31
CA ASN A 84 -8.02 -11.80 2.12
C ASN A 84 -7.55 -12.43 0.79
N ASP A 85 -7.99 -13.66 0.55
CA ASP A 85 -7.69 -14.42 -0.67
C ASP A 85 -8.36 -13.87 -1.95
N ALA A 86 -9.36 -13.01 -1.81
CA ALA A 86 -10.00 -12.29 -2.91
C ALA A 86 -9.31 -10.96 -3.28
N PHE A 87 -8.08 -10.73 -2.77
CA PHE A 87 -7.30 -9.51 -2.99
C PHE A 87 -7.99 -8.23 -2.50
N GLU A 88 -8.88 -8.35 -1.52
CA GLU A 88 -9.47 -7.20 -0.86
C GLU A 88 -8.57 -6.76 0.30
N VAL A 89 -8.22 -5.47 0.34
CA VAL A 89 -7.41 -4.89 1.41
C VAL A 89 -8.19 -3.82 2.17
N ARG A 90 -8.03 -3.81 3.49
CA ARG A 90 -8.52 -2.77 4.38
C ARG A 90 -7.38 -2.29 5.27
N THR A 91 -7.20 -0.98 5.37
CA THR A 91 -6.03 -0.38 6.01
C THR A 91 -6.44 0.54 7.16
N TYR A 92 -5.81 0.32 8.32
CA TYR A 92 -5.73 1.28 9.42
C TYR A 92 -4.48 2.13 9.24
N GLU A 93 -4.62 3.42 9.00
CA GLU A 93 -3.49 4.29 8.69
C GLU A 93 -2.91 4.99 9.91
N ARG A 94 -1.58 4.92 10.00
CA ARG A 94 -0.78 5.69 10.94
C ARG A 94 -0.91 7.19 10.64
N GLY A 95 -1.20 7.99 11.66
CA GLY A 95 -1.39 9.43 11.53
C GLY A 95 -2.83 9.85 11.26
N VAL A 96 -3.65 8.99 10.62
CA VAL A 96 -5.10 9.12 10.56
C VAL A 96 -5.72 8.46 11.79
N GLU A 97 -5.11 7.37 12.26
CA GLU A 97 -5.53 6.56 13.41
C GLU A 97 -6.95 6.00 13.24
N SER A 98 -7.26 5.60 12.01
CA SER A 98 -8.57 5.08 11.61
C SER A 98 -8.45 4.31 10.29
N GLU A 99 -9.49 3.52 9.96
CA GLU A 99 -9.62 2.92 8.63
C GLU A 99 -9.82 4.00 7.56
N THR A 100 -9.09 3.89 6.46
CA THR A 100 -9.22 4.75 5.29
C THR A 100 -9.86 4.02 4.11
N LEU A 101 -10.32 4.77 3.11
CA LEU A 101 -10.92 4.19 1.91
C LEU A 101 -9.87 3.48 1.04
N SER A 102 -8.64 4.00 1.02
CA SER A 102 -7.52 3.43 0.26
C SER A 102 -6.20 4.01 0.75
N CYS A 103 -5.16 3.19 0.80
CA CYS A 103 -3.79 3.57 1.13
C CYS A 103 -2.87 3.04 0.04
N GLY A 104 -2.35 3.91 -0.82
CA GLY A 104 -1.54 3.51 -1.97
C GLY A 104 -0.29 2.71 -1.58
N THR A 105 0.50 3.20 -0.61
CA THR A 105 1.67 2.47 -0.09
C THR A 105 1.29 1.14 0.56
N GLY A 106 0.11 1.08 1.20
CA GLY A 106 -0.44 -0.14 1.80
C GLY A 106 -0.84 -1.19 0.77
N VAL A 107 -1.41 -0.76 -0.35
CA VAL A 107 -1.75 -1.63 -1.48
C VAL A 107 -0.48 -2.23 -2.09
N VAL A 108 0.57 -1.43 -2.28
CA VAL A 108 1.88 -1.91 -2.74
C VAL A 108 2.49 -2.91 -1.75
N ALA A 109 2.47 -2.59 -0.45
CA ALA A 109 2.98 -3.50 0.58
C ALA A 109 2.22 -4.83 0.59
N THR A 110 0.91 -4.78 0.38
CA THR A 110 0.06 -5.98 0.32
C THR A 110 0.40 -6.86 -0.88
N ALA A 111 0.50 -6.30 -2.09
CA ALA A 111 0.86 -7.04 -3.30
C ALA A 111 2.22 -7.73 -3.15
N ILE A 112 3.21 -7.02 -2.64
CA ILE A 112 4.55 -7.57 -2.38
C ILE A 112 4.51 -8.67 -1.33
N ALA A 113 3.77 -8.49 -0.23
CA ALA A 113 3.65 -9.50 0.83
C ALA A 113 3.00 -10.79 0.32
N MET A 114 1.98 -10.68 -0.52
CA MET A 114 1.31 -11.84 -1.14
C MET A 114 2.25 -12.59 -2.09
N HIS A 115 3.04 -11.88 -2.90
CA HIS A 115 4.04 -12.49 -3.76
C HIS A 115 5.18 -13.13 -2.93
N TYR A 116 5.68 -12.45 -1.91
CA TYR A 116 6.74 -12.96 -1.03
C TYR A 116 6.35 -14.27 -0.32
N THR A 117 5.08 -14.43 0.03
CA THR A 117 4.55 -15.65 0.64
C THR A 117 4.20 -16.74 -0.37
N ASN A 118 4.45 -16.53 -1.66
CA ASN A 118 4.05 -17.40 -2.77
C ASN A 118 2.52 -17.61 -2.86
N PHE A 119 1.74 -16.68 -2.32
CA PHE A 119 0.28 -16.70 -2.48
C PHE A 119 -0.11 -16.33 -3.92
N ILE A 120 0.65 -15.44 -4.56
CA ILE A 120 0.58 -15.13 -5.98
C ILE A 120 1.95 -15.39 -6.64
N GLN A 121 1.94 -15.64 -7.95
CA GLN A 121 3.14 -15.82 -8.77
C GLN A 121 3.30 -14.69 -9.80
N GLU A 122 2.24 -13.93 -10.00
CA GLU A 122 2.17 -12.83 -10.94
C GLU A 122 2.93 -11.61 -10.38
N ASP A 123 3.61 -10.90 -11.26
CA ASP A 123 4.31 -9.63 -11.00
C ASP A 123 3.44 -8.38 -11.26
N CYS A 124 2.16 -8.60 -11.56
CA CYS A 124 1.13 -7.58 -11.75
C CYS A 124 -0.18 -8.07 -11.14
N VAL A 125 -0.73 -7.33 -10.19
CA VAL A 125 -1.91 -7.75 -9.43
C VAL A 125 -2.89 -6.59 -9.20
N ASP A 126 -4.18 -6.89 -9.37
CA ASP A 126 -5.30 -6.00 -9.02
C ASP A 126 -5.65 -6.18 -7.54
N ILE A 127 -5.62 -5.10 -6.79
CA ILE A 127 -6.01 -5.05 -5.38
C ILE A 127 -7.27 -4.22 -5.23
N LYS A 128 -8.27 -4.80 -4.58
CA LYS A 128 -9.53 -4.12 -4.26
C LYS A 128 -9.43 -3.42 -2.90
N THR A 129 -9.75 -2.13 -2.88
CA THR A 129 -9.92 -1.33 -1.65
C THR A 129 -11.35 -0.85 -1.54
N LYS A 130 -11.74 -0.25 -0.41
CA LYS A 130 -13.04 0.44 -0.29
C LYS A 130 -13.17 1.62 -1.27
N GLY A 131 -12.05 2.25 -1.63
CA GLY A 131 -12.00 3.39 -2.56
C GLY A 131 -12.00 3.01 -4.04
N GLY A 132 -11.85 1.72 -4.37
CA GLY A 132 -11.78 1.24 -5.74
C GLY A 132 -10.67 0.23 -5.98
N PHE A 133 -10.36 -0.01 -7.25
CA PHE A 133 -9.30 -0.93 -7.66
C PHE A 133 -7.99 -0.18 -7.90
N LEU A 134 -6.91 -0.77 -7.45
CA LEU A 134 -5.56 -0.32 -7.75
C LEU A 134 -4.75 -1.50 -8.28
N VAL A 135 -3.87 -1.22 -9.21
CA VAL A 135 -2.98 -2.21 -9.82
C VAL A 135 -1.57 -1.97 -9.34
N VAL A 136 -0.90 -3.03 -8.93
CA VAL A 136 0.52 -3.00 -8.56
C VAL A 136 1.29 -3.90 -9.50
N SER A 137 2.34 -3.38 -10.11
CA SER A 137 3.31 -4.18 -10.86
C SER A 137 4.72 -3.96 -10.34
N PHE A 138 5.57 -4.98 -10.44
CA PHE A 138 6.93 -4.94 -9.94
C PHE A 138 7.81 -5.96 -10.66
N GLU A 139 9.11 -5.84 -10.49
CA GLU A 139 10.09 -6.86 -10.82
C GLU A 139 10.63 -7.46 -9.53
N SER A 140 10.66 -8.80 -9.41
CA SER A 140 11.18 -9.49 -8.24
C SER A 140 12.42 -10.32 -8.57
N LYS A 141 13.45 -10.22 -7.74
CA LYS A 141 14.64 -11.07 -7.81
C LYS A 141 15.27 -11.21 -6.44
N ASN A 142 15.44 -12.44 -5.96
CA ASN A 142 16.04 -12.75 -4.66
C ASN A 142 15.40 -11.97 -3.51
N GLU A 143 14.06 -11.96 -3.46
CA GLU A 143 13.24 -11.25 -2.45
C GLU A 143 13.43 -9.71 -2.45
N ILE A 144 14.04 -9.16 -3.48
CA ILE A 144 14.15 -7.73 -3.73
C ILE A 144 13.13 -7.35 -4.80
N TYR A 145 12.34 -6.33 -4.52
CA TYR A 145 11.30 -5.82 -5.41
C TYR A 145 11.71 -4.45 -5.93
N ARG A 146 11.73 -4.31 -7.25
CA ARG A 146 12.16 -3.11 -7.96
C ARG A 146 11.16 -2.75 -9.05
N ASN A 147 11.38 -1.56 -9.63
CA ASN A 147 10.54 -1.07 -10.71
C ASN A 147 9.04 -1.16 -10.36
N ILE A 148 8.72 -0.82 -9.12
CA ILE A 148 7.38 -0.94 -8.56
C ILE A 148 6.52 0.21 -9.07
N TRP A 149 5.37 -0.11 -9.63
CA TRP A 149 4.39 0.86 -10.09
C TRP A 149 3.04 0.60 -9.43
N LEU A 150 2.48 1.67 -8.90
CA LEU A 150 1.09 1.73 -8.46
C LEU A 150 0.29 2.45 -9.53
N SER A 151 -0.85 1.89 -9.93
CA SER A 151 -1.74 2.56 -10.87
C SER A 151 -3.21 2.43 -10.47
N GLY A 152 -3.99 3.41 -10.89
CA GLY A 152 -5.42 3.45 -10.68
C GLY A 152 -6.08 4.58 -11.45
N GLU A 153 -7.40 4.53 -11.54
CA GLU A 153 -8.18 5.57 -12.18
C GLU A 153 -8.17 6.85 -11.34
N GLY A 154 -7.93 7.99 -11.99
CA GLY A 154 -8.00 9.31 -11.39
C GLY A 154 -9.07 10.17 -12.02
N SER A 155 -9.83 10.89 -11.19
CA SER A 155 -10.83 11.85 -11.66
C SER A 155 -10.59 13.23 -11.06
N MET A 156 -10.80 14.28 -11.88
CA MET A 156 -10.79 15.66 -11.41
C MET A 156 -12.03 15.91 -10.55
N VAL A 157 -11.83 16.27 -9.29
CA VAL A 157 -12.91 16.51 -8.33
C VAL A 157 -13.27 17.99 -8.26
N TYR A 158 -12.25 18.87 -8.22
CA TYR A 158 -12.45 20.32 -8.23
C TYR A 158 -11.17 21.03 -8.71
N SER A 159 -11.29 22.29 -9.09
CA SER A 159 -10.18 23.20 -9.30
C SER A 159 -10.41 24.49 -8.53
N GLY A 160 -9.33 25.18 -8.15
CA GLY A 160 -9.39 26.44 -7.41
C GLY A 160 -8.09 27.22 -7.51
N GLU A 161 -8.12 28.45 -7.06
CA GLU A 161 -6.95 29.35 -6.94
C GLU A 161 -6.77 29.73 -5.48
N PHE A 162 -5.53 29.91 -5.05
CA PHE A 162 -5.20 30.43 -3.72
C PHE A 162 -4.02 31.40 -3.82
N GLU A 163 -4.01 32.39 -2.94
CA GLU A 163 -2.88 33.31 -2.80
C GLU A 163 -1.87 32.74 -1.81
N CYS A 164 -0.55 32.84 -2.16
CA CYS A 164 0.57 32.36 -1.34
C CYS A 164 1.22 33.54 -0.60
#